data_8905f333203348366cbbd841bc4eba4f
#
_entry.id   8905f333203348366cbbd841bc4eba4f
#
_cell.length_a   1.000
_cell.length_b   1.000
_cell.length_c   1.000
_cell.angle_alpha   90.00
_cell.angle_beta   90.00
_cell.angle_gamma   90.00
#
_symmetry.space_group_name_H-M   'P 1'
#
loop_
_entity.id
_entity.type
_entity.pdbx_description
1 polymer ?
#
loop_
_entity_poly.entity_id
_entity_poly.type
_entity_poly.pdbx_seq_one_letter_code
_entity_poly.pdbx_strand_id
1 'polypeptide(L)'
;MDKLNISVVVPLYNEAESLPELAAWIDRVMRENGFSYELILVDDGSSDGSWEEVERLKRQYSAIRGIGFARNYGKSAALYCGFAAAEGEVV
;
A
#
# COMPACT_ATOMS: atom_id res chain seq x y z
N MET A 1 -4.31 13.91 -18.53
CA MET A 1 -4.29 12.95 -17.45
C MET A 1 -3.01 13.11 -16.65
N ASP A 2 -3.13 13.28 -15.36
CA ASP A 2 -1.97 13.54 -14.53
C ASP A 2 -1.21 12.25 -14.26
N LYS A 3 0.11 12.33 -14.37
CA LYS A 3 0.95 11.20 -13.99
C LYS A 3 1.10 11.17 -12.47
N LEU A 4 1.19 9.96 -11.93
CA LEU A 4 1.52 9.80 -10.52
C LEU A 4 2.99 10.17 -10.31
N ASN A 5 3.25 10.94 -9.27
CA ASN A 5 4.62 11.32 -8.93
C ASN A 5 5.35 10.18 -8.21
N ILE A 6 4.68 9.58 -7.23
CA ILE A 6 5.33 8.63 -6.33
C ILE A 6 4.45 7.40 -6.14
N SER A 7 5.07 6.22 -6.20
CA SER A 7 4.45 4.98 -5.78
C SER A 7 5.16 4.51 -4.51
N VAL A 8 4.40 4.34 -3.44
CA VAL A 8 4.91 3.82 -2.17
C VAL A 8 4.47 2.37 -2.07
N VAL A 9 5.43 1.46 -1.96
CA VAL A 9 5.16 0.02 -1.86
C VAL A 9 5.44 -0.43 -0.44
N VAL A 10 4.45 -0.96 0.23
CA VAL A 10 4.58 -1.43 1.61
C VAL A 10 4.18 -2.90 1.68
N PRO A 11 5.17 -3.79 1.86
CA PRO A 11 4.85 -5.19 2.16
C PRO A 11 4.44 -5.29 3.63
N LEU A 12 3.42 -6.08 3.90
CA LEU A 12 2.92 -6.24 5.28
C LEU A 12 2.61 -7.70 5.58
N TYR A 13 2.74 -8.04 6.85
CA TYR A 13 2.37 -9.34 7.36
C TYR A 13 1.95 -9.19 8.82
N ASN A 14 0.65 -9.45 9.09
CA ASN A 14 0.07 -9.32 10.43
C ASN A 14 0.30 -7.94 11.06
N GLU A 15 -0.07 -6.89 10.31
CA GLU A 15 0.13 -5.50 10.71
C GLU A 15 -1.18 -4.71 10.77
N ALA A 16 -2.30 -5.39 11.03
CA ALA A 16 -3.61 -4.74 10.98
C ALA A 16 -3.69 -3.47 11.84
N GLU A 17 -3.09 -3.50 13.04
CA GLU A 17 -3.19 -2.38 13.98
C GLU A 17 -2.48 -1.12 13.51
N SER A 18 -1.37 -1.27 12.79
CA SER A 18 -0.56 -0.12 12.37
C SER A 18 -0.97 0.46 11.03
N LEU A 19 -1.78 -0.25 10.25
CA LEU A 19 -2.12 0.19 8.89
C LEU A 19 -2.89 1.51 8.84
N PRO A 20 -3.91 1.76 9.68
CA PRO A 20 -4.64 3.03 9.60
C PRO A 20 -3.76 4.23 9.85
N GLU A 21 -2.88 4.16 10.85
CA GLU A 21 -1.98 5.24 11.18
C GLU A 21 -0.96 5.48 10.08
N LEU A 22 -0.41 4.41 9.51
CA LEU A 22 0.53 4.50 8.40
C LEU A 22 -0.12 5.16 7.19
N ALA A 23 -1.32 4.73 6.82
CA ALA A 23 -2.03 5.28 5.67
C ALA A 23 -2.32 6.77 5.85
N ALA A 24 -2.78 7.16 7.04
CA ALA A 24 -3.07 8.55 7.34
C ALA A 24 -1.81 9.41 7.28
N TRP A 25 -0.69 8.89 7.79
CA TRP A 25 0.57 9.62 7.79
C TRP A 25 1.09 9.84 6.38
N ILE A 26 1.08 8.79 5.55
CA ILE A 26 1.54 8.89 4.17
C ILE A 26 0.67 9.87 3.39
N ASP A 27 -0.65 9.78 3.53
CA ASP A 27 -1.57 10.68 2.84
C ASP A 27 -1.28 12.14 3.21
N ARG A 28 -1.09 12.41 4.49
CA ARG A 28 -0.79 13.77 4.97
C ARG A 28 0.51 14.28 4.39
N VAL A 29 1.58 13.48 4.45
CA VAL A 29 2.89 13.91 3.94
C VAL A 29 2.83 14.21 2.44
N MET A 30 2.16 13.37 1.67
CA MET A 30 2.06 13.58 0.22
C MET A 30 1.25 14.83 -0.10
N ARG A 31 0.13 15.04 0.60
CA ARG A 31 -0.70 16.24 0.38
C ARG A 31 0.03 17.51 0.78
N GLU A 32 0.74 17.51 1.90
CA GLU A 32 1.47 18.69 2.36
C GLU A 32 2.58 19.09 1.39
N ASN A 33 3.13 18.13 0.65
CA ASN A 33 4.20 18.37 -0.31
C ASN A 33 3.71 18.48 -1.75
N GLY A 34 2.41 18.40 -1.96
CA GLY A 34 1.83 18.57 -3.29
C GLY A 34 2.11 17.43 -4.26
N PHE A 35 2.38 16.23 -3.77
CA PHE A 35 2.63 15.07 -4.62
C PHE A 35 1.36 14.28 -4.90
N SER A 36 1.20 13.87 -6.14
CA SER A 36 0.24 12.81 -6.47
C SER A 36 0.92 11.47 -6.19
N TYR A 37 0.21 10.54 -5.58
CA TYR A 37 0.81 9.30 -5.13
C TYR A 37 -0.17 8.13 -5.23
N GLU A 38 0.38 6.93 -5.24
CA GLU A 38 -0.37 5.72 -4.95
C GLU A 38 0.34 4.98 -3.81
N LEU A 39 -0.43 4.34 -2.97
CA LEU A 39 0.08 3.50 -1.89
C LEU A 39 -0.34 2.07 -2.18
N ILE A 40 0.63 1.21 -2.46
CA ILE A 40 0.38 -0.19 -2.77
C ILE A 40 0.69 -1.02 -1.54
N LEU A 41 -0.35 -1.52 -0.90
CA LEU A 41 -0.22 -2.37 0.28
C LEU A 41 -0.25 -3.82 -0.19
N VAL A 42 0.87 -4.52 0.01
CA VAL A 42 0.98 -5.91 -0.40
C VAL A 42 0.90 -6.79 0.84
N ASP A 43 -0.23 -7.46 1.01
CA ASP A 43 -0.45 -8.36 2.14
C ASP A 43 0.16 -9.73 1.82
N ASP A 44 1.22 -10.07 2.52
CA ASP A 44 1.98 -11.30 2.32
C ASP A 44 1.37 -12.47 3.10
N GLY A 45 0.07 -12.69 2.88
CA GLY A 45 -0.62 -13.86 3.45
C GLY A 45 -0.91 -13.75 4.93
N SER A 46 -1.31 -12.56 5.42
CA SER A 46 -1.61 -12.36 6.84
C SER A 46 -2.73 -13.25 7.33
N SER A 47 -2.63 -13.66 8.59
CA SER A 47 -3.64 -14.47 9.26
C SER A 47 -4.48 -13.67 10.26
N ASP A 48 -4.16 -12.40 10.49
CA ASP A 48 -4.97 -11.49 11.33
C ASP A 48 -5.98 -10.74 10.44
N GLY A 49 -6.48 -9.62 10.87
CA GLY A 49 -7.41 -8.81 10.10
C GLY A 49 -6.75 -7.86 9.10
N SER A 50 -5.48 -8.09 8.72
CA SER A 50 -4.77 -7.15 7.85
C SER A 50 -5.42 -6.96 6.49
N TRP A 51 -5.85 -8.04 5.82
CA TRP A 51 -6.45 -7.91 4.50
C TRP A 51 -7.76 -7.12 4.57
N GLU A 52 -8.60 -7.39 5.56
CA GLU A 52 -9.84 -6.65 5.76
C GLU A 52 -9.56 -5.18 6.00
N GLU A 53 -8.49 -4.87 6.72
CA GLU A 53 -8.08 -3.49 6.95
C GLU A 53 -7.61 -2.83 5.65
N VAL A 54 -6.87 -3.53 4.81
CA VAL A 54 -6.49 -3.03 3.49
C VAL A 54 -7.74 -2.69 2.66
N GLU A 55 -8.72 -3.58 2.66
CA GLU A 55 -9.97 -3.35 1.94
C GLU A 55 -10.71 -2.12 2.47
N ARG A 56 -10.74 -1.94 3.78
CA ARG A 56 -11.36 -0.78 4.39
C ARG A 56 -10.65 0.52 3.99
N LEU A 57 -9.33 0.51 4.03
CA LEU A 57 -8.53 1.68 3.68
C LEU A 57 -8.65 2.05 2.20
N LYS A 58 -8.78 1.06 1.33
CA LYS A 58 -9.03 1.31 -0.09
C LYS A 58 -10.31 2.12 -0.31
N ARG A 59 -11.33 1.87 0.50
CA ARG A 59 -12.58 2.64 0.41
C ARG A 59 -12.43 4.04 0.96
N GLN A 60 -11.54 4.23 1.92
CA GLN A 60 -11.32 5.52 2.56
C GLN A 60 -10.39 6.44 1.76
N TYR A 61 -9.37 5.87 1.13
CA TYR A 61 -8.36 6.62 0.38
C TYR A 61 -8.30 6.12 -1.06
N SER A 62 -8.61 7.00 -2.01
CA SER A 62 -8.60 6.62 -3.42
C SER A 62 -7.20 6.26 -3.95
N ALA A 63 -6.15 6.72 -3.27
CA ALA A 63 -4.77 6.44 -3.66
C ALA A 63 -4.29 5.05 -3.25
N ILE A 64 -5.05 4.32 -2.42
CA ILE A 64 -4.61 3.02 -1.92
C ILE A 64 -5.02 1.90 -2.87
N ARG A 65 -4.05 1.05 -3.17
CA ARG A 65 -4.26 -0.19 -3.91
C ARG A 65 -3.80 -1.35 -3.02
N GLY A 66 -4.44 -2.50 -3.19
CA GLY A 66 -4.11 -3.67 -2.39
C GLY A 66 -3.77 -4.87 -3.25
N ILE A 67 -2.76 -5.63 -2.86
CA ILE A 67 -2.43 -6.92 -3.44
C ILE A 67 -2.38 -7.91 -2.29
N GLY A 68 -3.13 -9.00 -2.39
CA GLY A 68 -3.18 -10.00 -1.33
C GLY A 68 -2.65 -11.35 -1.83
N PHE A 69 -1.80 -11.97 -1.04
CA PHE A 69 -1.32 -13.32 -1.30
C PHE A 69 -2.15 -14.32 -0.49
N ALA A 70 -2.37 -15.50 -1.07
CA ALA A 70 -3.12 -16.56 -0.37
C ALA A 70 -2.34 -17.11 0.83
N ARG A 71 -1.01 -16.99 0.81
CA ARG A 71 -0.14 -17.44 1.88
C ARG A 71 1.13 -16.60 1.89
N ASN A 72 1.95 -16.76 2.93
CA ASN A 72 3.19 -16.03 3.05
C ASN A 72 4.23 -16.55 2.06
N TYR A 73 4.74 -15.67 1.22
CA TYR A 73 5.79 -15.97 0.25
C TYR A 73 7.10 -15.25 0.57
N GLY A 74 7.07 -14.31 1.52
CA GLY A 74 8.25 -13.57 1.93
C GLY A 74 8.27 -12.15 1.41
N LYS A 75 9.05 -11.31 2.09
CA LYS A 75 9.13 -9.87 1.81
C LYS A 75 9.60 -9.59 0.38
N SER A 76 10.56 -10.36 -0.14
CA SER A 76 11.08 -10.13 -1.49
C SER A 76 10.01 -10.33 -2.56
N ALA A 77 9.17 -11.36 -2.41
CA ALA A 77 8.07 -11.61 -3.33
C ALA A 77 7.06 -10.48 -3.28
N ALA A 78 6.74 -9.99 -2.06
CA ALA A 78 5.80 -8.89 -1.88
C ALA A 78 6.32 -7.61 -2.53
N LEU A 79 7.58 -7.28 -2.33
CA LEU A 79 8.20 -6.10 -2.95
C LEU A 79 8.19 -6.21 -4.47
N TYR A 80 8.54 -7.38 -4.99
CA TYR A 80 8.54 -7.59 -6.44
C TYR A 80 7.16 -7.32 -7.05
N CYS A 81 6.11 -7.88 -6.44
CA CYS A 81 4.76 -7.68 -6.94
C CYS A 81 4.33 -6.21 -6.86
N GLY A 82 4.68 -5.54 -5.76
CA GLY A 82 4.36 -4.13 -5.58
C GLY A 82 5.06 -3.26 -6.62
N PHE A 83 6.35 -3.49 -6.84
CA PHE A 83 7.10 -2.74 -7.83
C PHE A 83 6.59 -2.98 -9.25
N ALA A 84 6.21 -4.22 -9.56
CA ALA A 84 5.64 -4.53 -10.87
C ALA A 84 4.32 -3.80 -11.12
N ALA A 85 3.55 -3.55 -10.06
CA ALA A 85 2.26 -2.88 -10.15
C ALA A 85 2.38 -1.34 -10.11
N ALA A 86 3.54 -0.81 -9.72
CA ALA A 86 3.72 0.63 -9.51
C ALA A 86 3.67 1.41 -10.82
N GLU A 87 2.97 2.54 -10.80
CA GLU A 87 2.78 3.39 -11.97
C GLU A 87 3.38 4.79 -11.80
N GLY A 88 3.94 5.08 -10.64
CA GLY A 88 4.54 6.38 -10.36
C GLY A 88 5.90 6.53 -11.02
N GLU A 89 6.33 7.79 -11.20
CA GLU A 89 7.66 8.08 -11.75
C GLU A 89 8.77 7.68 -10.78
N VAL A 90 8.48 7.75 -9.47
CA VAL A 90 9.39 7.34 -8.39
C VAL A 90 8.68 6.28 -7.57
N VAL A 91 9.38 5.22 -7.24
CA VAL A 91 8.83 4.10 -6.47
C VAL A 91 9.51 4.00 -5.11
#